data_3ec3b51fe291f769cc696d6323745542
#
_entry.id   3ec3b51fe291f769cc696d6323745542
#
_cell.length_a   1.000
_cell.length_b   1.000
_cell.length_c   1.000
_cell.angle_alpha   90.00
_cell.angle_beta   90.00
_cell.angle_gamma   90.00
#
_symmetry.space_group_name_H-M   'P 1'
#
loop_
_entity.id
_entity.type
_entity.pdbx_description
1 polymer ?
#
loop_
_entity_poly.entity_id
_entity_poly.type
_entity_poly.pdbx_seq_one_letter_code
_entity_poly.pdbx_strand_id
1 'polypeptide(L)'
;MSTGGIVAIVVVVVIVLLIAIVIGIYNGLVGLNERVNEAWSDITVQLKYRADLIPNVVETVKGYAKHEKETFEMVTSARSAVMGAKTVKQAAEAEKEMQGALGKIFAIAEAYPELKANTNFVKLQEQLQDVEDKIQAARRFYNAGAKELNTKIKTFPASLINSMFGHFKKRDYFEVAESERAKIEKAPEVKF
;
A
#
# COMPACT_ATOMS: atom_id res chain seq x y z
N MET A 1 4.68 -46.73 -39.68
CA MET A 1 4.30 -46.65 -38.25
C MET A 1 2.92 -47.23 -38.11
N SER A 2 2.69 -48.10 -37.12
CA SER A 2 1.35 -48.64 -36.89
C SER A 2 0.44 -47.53 -36.37
N THR A 3 -0.85 -47.59 -36.65
CA THR A 3 -1.85 -46.62 -36.15
C THR A 3 -1.76 -46.46 -34.62
N GLY A 4 -1.48 -47.54 -33.89
CA GLY A 4 -1.24 -47.51 -32.42
C GLY A 4 0.00 -46.69 -32.02
N GLY A 5 1.08 -46.71 -32.82
CA GLY A 5 2.28 -45.92 -32.57
C GLY A 5 2.03 -44.41 -32.75
N ILE A 6 1.22 -44.04 -33.75
CA ILE A 6 0.84 -42.61 -33.97
C ILE A 6 -0.01 -42.11 -32.81
N VAL A 7 -0.99 -42.88 -32.36
CA VAL A 7 -1.85 -42.53 -31.20
C VAL A 7 -1.01 -42.33 -29.93
N ALA A 8 -0.06 -43.23 -29.65
CA ALA A 8 0.81 -43.13 -28.48
C ALA A 8 1.66 -41.85 -28.51
N ILE A 9 2.22 -41.48 -29.67
CA ILE A 9 3.00 -40.22 -29.82
C ILE A 9 2.11 -39.00 -29.58
N VAL A 10 0.91 -38.98 -30.16
CA VAL A 10 -0.03 -37.85 -29.97
C VAL A 10 -0.39 -37.70 -28.48
N VAL A 11 -0.67 -38.78 -27.77
CA VAL A 11 -0.97 -38.76 -26.34
C VAL A 11 0.22 -38.19 -25.53
N VAL A 12 1.44 -38.62 -25.80
CA VAL A 12 2.64 -38.12 -25.13
C VAL A 12 2.82 -36.61 -25.39
N VAL A 13 2.67 -36.16 -26.64
CA VAL A 13 2.77 -34.73 -26.99
C VAL A 13 1.72 -33.92 -26.24
N VAL A 14 0.47 -34.37 -26.17
CA VAL A 14 -0.60 -33.69 -25.44
C VAL A 14 -0.27 -33.59 -23.94
N ILE A 15 0.24 -34.66 -23.33
CA ILE A 15 0.64 -34.64 -21.91
C ILE A 15 1.77 -33.61 -21.66
N VAL A 16 2.79 -33.63 -22.52
CA VAL A 16 3.91 -32.67 -22.40
C VAL A 16 3.41 -31.21 -22.51
N LEU A 17 2.51 -30.92 -23.46
CA LEU A 17 1.91 -29.59 -23.61
C LEU A 17 1.09 -29.17 -22.38
N LEU A 18 0.30 -30.09 -21.81
CA LEU A 18 -0.46 -29.83 -20.59
C LEU A 18 0.47 -29.50 -19.40
N ILE A 19 1.55 -30.28 -19.23
CA ILE A 19 2.55 -30.04 -18.19
C ILE A 19 3.20 -28.65 -18.39
N ALA A 20 3.59 -28.30 -19.60
CA ALA A 20 4.18 -27.00 -19.91
C ALA A 20 3.22 -25.84 -19.58
N ILE A 21 1.92 -25.97 -19.88
CA ILE A 21 0.89 -24.99 -19.53
C ILE A 21 0.77 -24.84 -18.01
N VAL A 22 0.73 -25.95 -17.25
CA VAL A 22 0.66 -25.94 -15.79
C VAL A 22 1.86 -25.21 -15.19
N ILE A 23 3.07 -25.53 -15.65
CA ILE A 23 4.31 -24.86 -15.19
C ILE A 23 4.26 -23.36 -15.51
N GLY A 24 3.86 -22.99 -16.72
CA GLY A 24 3.77 -21.58 -17.13
C GLY A 24 2.78 -20.77 -16.27
N ILE A 25 1.62 -21.33 -15.97
CA ILE A 25 0.61 -20.69 -15.12
C ILE A 25 1.09 -20.59 -13.68
N TYR A 26 1.68 -21.64 -13.14
CA TYR A 26 2.24 -21.65 -11.78
C TYR A 26 3.33 -20.60 -11.62
N ASN A 27 4.30 -20.54 -12.53
CA ASN A 27 5.37 -19.55 -12.51
C ASN A 27 4.81 -18.12 -12.65
N GLY A 28 3.75 -17.92 -13.43
CA GLY A 28 3.04 -16.66 -13.53
C GLY A 28 2.40 -16.24 -12.20
N LEU A 29 1.81 -17.17 -11.45
CA LEU A 29 1.26 -16.89 -10.11
C LEU A 29 2.35 -16.56 -9.10
N VAL A 30 3.48 -17.27 -9.13
CA VAL A 30 4.65 -16.95 -8.29
C VAL A 30 5.13 -15.53 -8.58
N GLY A 31 5.33 -15.19 -9.85
CA GLY A 31 5.80 -13.83 -10.24
C GLY A 31 4.84 -12.71 -9.80
N LEU A 32 3.53 -12.94 -9.91
CA LEU A 32 2.53 -11.98 -9.41
C LEU A 32 2.57 -11.84 -7.90
N ASN A 33 2.71 -12.96 -7.17
CA ASN A 33 2.79 -12.94 -5.72
C ASN A 33 4.02 -12.16 -5.23
N GLU A 34 5.18 -12.40 -5.85
CA GLU A 34 6.42 -11.68 -5.51
C GLU A 34 6.32 -10.19 -5.83
N ARG A 35 5.73 -9.81 -6.95
CA ARG A 35 5.47 -8.40 -7.28
C ARG A 35 4.59 -7.70 -6.23
N VAL A 36 3.58 -8.40 -5.69
CA VAL A 36 2.75 -7.85 -4.60
C VAL A 36 3.54 -7.72 -3.30
N ASN A 37 4.42 -8.69 -2.99
CA ASN A 37 5.30 -8.62 -1.82
C ASN A 37 6.29 -7.45 -1.92
N GLU A 38 6.90 -7.24 -3.09
CA GLU A 38 7.78 -6.10 -3.38
C GLU A 38 7.04 -4.77 -3.20
N ALA A 39 5.85 -4.65 -3.81
CA ALA A 39 5.04 -3.44 -3.68
C ALA A 39 4.62 -3.16 -2.22
N TRP A 40 4.38 -4.20 -1.42
CA TRP A 40 4.12 -4.05 0.02
C TRP A 40 5.37 -3.56 0.77
N SER A 41 6.54 -4.09 0.43
CA SER A 41 7.81 -3.63 1.00
C SER A 41 8.04 -2.14 0.70
N ASP A 42 7.77 -1.69 -0.52
CA ASP A 42 7.90 -0.28 -0.89
C ASP A 42 7.00 0.64 -0.06
N ILE A 43 5.73 0.25 0.16
CA ILE A 43 4.83 0.99 1.07
C ILE A 43 5.43 1.09 2.46
N THR A 44 5.89 -0.03 3.03
CA THR A 44 6.41 -0.05 4.41
C THR A 44 7.65 0.80 4.57
N VAL A 45 8.53 0.86 3.56
CA VAL A 45 9.72 1.72 3.54
C VAL A 45 9.30 3.20 3.58
N GLN A 46 8.33 3.61 2.76
CA GLN A 46 7.89 5.01 2.72
C GLN A 46 7.15 5.41 4.00
N LEU A 47 6.30 4.54 4.54
CA LEU A 47 5.62 4.77 5.82
C LEU A 47 6.62 4.93 6.96
N LYS A 48 7.66 4.09 7.00
CA LYS A 48 8.73 4.19 7.99
C LYS A 48 9.51 5.51 7.82
N TYR A 49 9.90 5.86 6.61
CA TYR A 49 10.63 7.10 6.35
C TYR A 49 9.81 8.32 6.82
N ARG A 50 8.50 8.37 6.55
CA ARG A 50 7.64 9.42 7.10
C ARG A 50 7.61 9.41 8.62
N ALA A 51 7.47 8.23 9.26
CA ALA A 51 7.48 8.11 10.71
C ALA A 51 8.80 8.59 11.33
N ASP A 52 9.93 8.45 10.62
CA ASP A 52 11.24 8.91 11.07
C ASP A 52 11.40 10.44 10.96
N LEU A 53 10.61 11.14 10.16
CA LEU A 53 10.55 12.61 10.13
C LEU A 53 9.77 13.20 11.30
N ILE A 54 8.85 12.46 11.91
CA ILE A 54 7.93 12.94 12.94
C ILE A 54 8.63 13.56 14.16
N PRO A 55 9.68 12.99 14.74
CA PRO A 55 10.38 13.60 15.87
C PRO A 55 10.90 15.02 15.56
N ASN A 56 11.45 15.22 14.35
CA ASN A 56 11.97 16.51 13.93
C ASN A 56 10.84 17.55 13.76
N VAL A 57 9.69 17.12 13.23
CA VAL A 57 8.50 17.98 13.12
C VAL A 57 8.02 18.39 14.51
N VAL A 58 7.85 17.44 15.42
CA VAL A 58 7.39 17.71 16.80
C VAL A 58 8.35 18.64 17.53
N GLU A 59 9.67 18.42 17.48
CA GLU A 59 10.64 19.26 18.13
C GLU A 59 10.65 20.70 17.55
N THR A 60 10.53 20.83 16.23
CA THR A 60 10.45 22.14 15.59
C THR A 60 9.21 22.90 16.03
N VAL A 61 8.03 22.24 16.06
CA VAL A 61 6.75 22.88 16.45
C VAL A 61 6.73 23.20 17.94
N LYS A 62 7.26 22.34 18.82
CA LYS A 62 7.37 22.60 20.26
C LYS A 62 8.13 23.89 20.60
N GLY A 63 9.09 24.28 19.77
CA GLY A 63 9.83 25.54 19.94
C GLY A 63 8.94 26.76 19.93
N TYR A 64 7.81 26.71 19.23
CA TYR A 64 6.87 27.82 19.01
C TYR A 64 5.54 27.65 19.74
N ALA A 65 5.04 26.42 19.86
CA ALA A 65 3.69 26.07 20.33
C ALA A 65 3.73 25.10 21.52
N LYS A 66 4.31 25.54 22.65
CA LYS A 66 4.57 24.68 23.84
C LYS A 66 3.31 24.12 24.50
N HIS A 67 2.15 24.73 24.29
CA HIS A 67 0.89 24.38 24.96
C HIS A 67 0.09 23.31 24.21
N GLU A 68 0.51 22.88 23.01
CA GLU A 68 -0.19 21.93 22.14
C GLU A 68 0.12 20.45 22.49
N LYS A 69 0.16 20.14 23.78
CA LYS A 69 0.58 18.84 24.29
C LYS A 69 -0.22 17.67 23.72
N GLU A 70 -1.55 17.82 23.63
CA GLU A 70 -2.46 16.80 23.11
C GLU A 70 -2.14 16.44 21.66
N THR A 71 -1.84 17.44 20.82
CA THR A 71 -1.45 17.22 19.41
C THR A 71 -0.13 16.46 19.31
N PHE A 72 0.86 16.78 20.15
CA PHE A 72 2.14 16.06 20.16
C PHE A 72 1.98 14.61 20.62
N GLU A 73 1.15 14.33 21.61
CA GLU A 73 0.84 12.96 22.06
C GLU A 73 0.14 12.19 20.95
N MET A 74 -0.82 12.81 20.24
CA MET A 74 -1.52 12.20 19.11
C MET A 74 -0.55 11.81 17.98
N VAL A 75 0.34 12.71 17.57
CA VAL A 75 1.31 12.46 16.50
C VAL A 75 2.30 11.37 16.91
N THR A 76 2.74 11.35 18.17
CA THR A 76 3.64 10.31 18.71
C THR A 76 2.96 8.95 18.76
N SER A 77 1.67 8.91 19.13
CA SER A 77 0.86 7.69 19.11
C SER A 77 0.69 7.15 17.70
N ALA A 78 0.31 8.02 16.75
CA ALA A 78 0.17 7.66 15.34
C ALA A 78 1.49 7.14 14.74
N ARG A 79 2.63 7.75 15.09
CA ARG A 79 3.96 7.25 14.73
C ARG A 79 4.17 5.82 15.23
N SER A 80 3.83 5.56 16.48
CA SER A 80 3.99 4.24 17.08
C SER A 80 3.10 3.19 16.41
N ALA A 81 1.86 3.57 16.04
CA ALA A 81 0.94 2.71 15.30
C ALA A 81 1.50 2.34 13.91
N VAL A 82 2.05 3.32 13.16
CA VAL A 82 2.69 3.08 11.86
C VAL A 82 3.87 2.14 12.00
N MET A 83 4.75 2.36 12.98
CA MET A 83 5.93 1.51 13.20
C MET A 83 5.58 0.08 13.67
N GLY A 84 4.43 -0.09 14.33
CA GLY A 84 3.94 -1.37 14.81
C GLY A 84 3.10 -2.16 13.80
N ALA A 85 2.71 -1.56 12.67
CA ALA A 85 1.83 -2.18 11.68
C ALA A 85 2.52 -3.35 10.96
N LYS A 86 1.91 -4.54 11.03
CA LYS A 86 2.43 -5.77 10.41
C LYS A 86 1.61 -6.24 9.22
N THR A 87 0.40 -5.73 9.06
CA THR A 87 -0.53 -6.10 7.98
C THR A 87 -0.94 -4.87 7.19
N VAL A 88 -1.39 -5.10 5.94
CA VAL A 88 -1.90 -4.03 5.08
C VAL A 88 -3.02 -3.25 5.75
N LYS A 89 -3.94 -3.94 6.43
CA LYS A 89 -5.06 -3.32 7.14
C LYS A 89 -4.59 -2.44 8.30
N GLN A 90 -3.68 -2.96 9.15
CA GLN A 90 -3.11 -2.17 10.25
C GLN A 90 -2.36 -0.93 9.74
N ALA A 91 -1.61 -1.07 8.64
CA ALA A 91 -0.91 0.06 8.05
C ALA A 91 -1.87 1.10 7.48
N ALA A 92 -2.98 0.68 6.86
CA ALA A 92 -4.00 1.60 6.35
C ALA A 92 -4.71 2.38 7.47
N GLU A 93 -5.00 1.72 8.60
CA GLU A 93 -5.59 2.35 9.80
C GLU A 93 -4.60 3.34 10.43
N ALA A 94 -3.36 2.91 10.67
CA ALA A 94 -2.30 3.76 11.24
C ALA A 94 -1.98 4.97 10.35
N GLU A 95 -2.04 4.78 9.03
CA GLU A 95 -1.86 5.83 8.04
C GLU A 95 -2.94 6.91 8.16
N LYS A 96 -4.19 6.52 8.33
CA LYS A 96 -5.29 7.46 8.55
C LYS A 96 -5.10 8.28 9.83
N GLU A 97 -4.67 7.63 10.92
CA GLU A 97 -4.37 8.31 12.18
C GLU A 97 -3.23 9.33 12.00
N MET A 98 -2.16 8.93 11.29
CA MET A 98 -1.02 9.80 11.00
C MET A 98 -1.42 11.01 10.16
N GLN A 99 -2.22 10.84 9.12
CA GLN A 99 -2.73 11.96 8.30
C GLN A 99 -3.54 12.95 9.15
N GLY A 100 -4.44 12.43 10.01
CA GLY A 100 -5.22 13.25 10.93
C GLY A 100 -4.35 14.03 11.92
N ALA A 101 -3.32 13.40 12.48
CA ALA A 101 -2.39 14.00 13.40
C ALA A 101 -1.51 15.07 12.74
N LEU A 102 -0.98 14.81 11.54
CA LEU A 102 -0.23 15.79 10.75
C LEU A 102 -1.09 16.98 10.34
N GLY A 103 -2.36 16.75 9.99
CA GLY A 103 -3.30 17.84 9.72
C GLY A 103 -3.43 18.82 10.89
N LYS A 104 -3.45 18.31 12.14
CA LYS A 104 -3.45 19.18 13.34
C LYS A 104 -2.13 19.95 13.52
N ILE A 105 -0.98 19.32 13.25
CA ILE A 105 0.33 20.00 13.27
C ILE A 105 0.35 21.16 12.26
N PHE A 106 -0.15 20.97 11.05
CA PHE A 106 -0.22 22.03 10.05
C PHE A 106 -1.20 23.14 10.44
N ALA A 107 -2.33 22.79 11.08
CA ALA A 107 -3.25 23.80 11.62
C ALA A 107 -2.61 24.67 12.72
N ILE A 108 -1.77 24.07 13.58
CA ILE A 108 -0.97 24.84 14.56
C ILE A 108 -0.03 25.79 13.83
N ALA A 109 0.68 25.34 12.79
CA ALA A 109 1.60 26.20 12.07
C ALA A 109 0.91 27.43 11.43
N GLU A 110 -0.34 27.28 11.00
CA GLU A 110 -1.13 28.44 10.50
C GLU A 110 -1.45 29.46 11.61
N ALA A 111 -1.58 29.01 12.87
CA ALA A 111 -1.83 29.90 14.01
C ALA A 111 -0.56 30.57 14.54
N TYR A 112 0.63 30.08 14.17
CA TYR A 112 1.92 30.62 14.62
C TYR A 112 2.76 31.10 13.43
N PRO A 113 2.66 32.36 13.00
CA PRO A 113 3.33 32.87 11.78
C PRO A 113 4.85 32.70 11.79
N GLU A 114 5.50 32.80 12.96
CA GLU A 114 6.95 32.58 13.10
C GLU A 114 7.35 31.14 12.80
N LEU A 115 6.55 30.18 13.21
CA LEU A 115 6.74 28.75 12.86
C LEU A 115 6.55 28.54 11.36
N LYS A 116 5.49 29.11 10.79
CA LYS A 116 5.21 29.01 9.35
C LYS A 116 6.34 29.58 8.49
N ALA A 117 7.02 30.62 8.96
CA ALA A 117 8.17 31.23 8.29
C ALA A 117 9.51 30.52 8.58
N ASN A 118 9.52 29.56 9.52
CA ASN A 118 10.74 28.84 9.88
C ASN A 118 11.21 27.94 8.72
N THR A 119 12.43 28.17 8.25
CA THR A 119 12.99 27.44 7.09
C THR A 119 13.12 25.93 7.31
N ASN A 120 13.39 25.48 8.54
CA ASN A 120 13.46 24.06 8.86
C ASN A 120 12.07 23.42 8.81
N PHE A 121 11.04 24.14 9.33
CA PHE A 121 9.66 23.66 9.25
C PHE A 121 9.18 23.54 7.80
N VAL A 122 9.46 24.54 6.96
CA VAL A 122 9.11 24.52 5.53
C VAL A 122 9.77 23.32 4.84
N LYS A 123 11.06 23.07 5.07
CA LYS A 123 11.76 21.89 4.52
C LYS A 123 11.15 20.56 4.98
N LEU A 124 10.79 20.46 6.27
CA LEU A 124 10.13 19.26 6.79
C LEU A 124 8.74 19.06 6.16
N GLN A 125 8.00 20.13 5.94
CA GLN A 125 6.71 20.08 5.25
C GLN A 125 6.86 19.61 3.78
N GLU A 126 7.86 20.12 3.06
CA GLU A 126 8.19 19.68 1.71
C GLU A 126 8.56 18.18 1.68
N GLN A 127 9.40 17.74 2.62
CA GLN A 127 9.77 16.33 2.74
C GLN A 127 8.57 15.44 3.05
N LEU A 128 7.66 15.86 3.94
CA LEU A 128 6.43 15.15 4.25
C LEU A 128 5.52 15.05 3.04
N GLN A 129 5.41 16.12 2.23
CA GLN A 129 4.63 16.11 0.99
C GLN A 129 5.23 15.15 -0.04
N ASP A 130 6.55 15.19 -0.25
CA ASP A 130 7.25 14.27 -1.17
C ASP A 130 7.06 12.80 -0.78
N VAL A 131 7.13 12.51 0.52
CA VAL A 131 6.88 11.15 1.04
C VAL A 131 5.42 10.74 0.86
N GLU A 132 4.47 11.65 1.09
CA GLU A 132 3.05 11.37 0.86
C GLU A 132 2.78 11.00 -0.60
N ASP A 133 3.35 11.75 -1.54
CA ASP A 133 3.22 11.45 -2.97
C ASP A 133 3.80 10.07 -3.33
N LYS A 134 4.94 9.69 -2.72
CA LYS A 134 5.53 8.35 -2.88
C LYS A 134 4.66 7.26 -2.26
N ILE A 135 4.08 7.48 -1.07
CA ILE A 135 3.15 6.55 -0.44
C ILE A 135 1.92 6.35 -1.34
N GLN A 136 1.35 7.42 -1.88
CA GLN A 136 0.21 7.33 -2.78
C GLN A 136 0.52 6.56 -4.06
N ALA A 137 1.72 6.76 -4.63
CA ALA A 137 2.18 6.00 -5.80
C ALA A 137 2.35 4.51 -5.47
N ALA A 138 3.03 4.18 -4.36
CA ALA A 138 3.24 2.81 -3.91
C ALA A 138 1.92 2.08 -3.60
N ARG A 139 0.94 2.76 -2.97
CA ARG A 139 -0.42 2.24 -2.73
C ARG A 139 -1.15 1.89 -4.02
N ARG A 140 -1.09 2.76 -5.03
CA ARG A 140 -1.71 2.47 -6.35
C ARG A 140 -1.07 1.24 -6.99
N PHE A 141 0.26 1.13 -6.94
CA PHE A 141 0.99 0.00 -7.49
C PHE A 141 0.67 -1.30 -6.76
N TYR A 142 0.67 -1.29 -5.42
CA TYR A 142 0.28 -2.42 -4.60
C TYR A 142 -1.15 -2.89 -4.90
N ASN A 143 -2.12 -1.98 -4.92
CA ASN A 143 -3.52 -2.32 -5.17
C ASN A 143 -3.74 -2.89 -6.57
N ALA A 144 -3.01 -2.39 -7.57
CA ALA A 144 -3.04 -2.94 -8.93
C ALA A 144 -2.52 -4.39 -8.95
N GLY A 145 -1.37 -4.66 -8.33
CA GLY A 145 -0.81 -6.00 -8.21
C GLY A 145 -1.69 -6.95 -7.40
N ALA A 146 -2.24 -6.49 -6.28
CA ALA A 146 -3.18 -7.25 -5.46
C ALA A 146 -4.44 -7.63 -6.25
N LYS A 147 -4.99 -6.69 -7.04
CA LYS A 147 -6.14 -6.94 -7.93
C LYS A 147 -5.80 -8.00 -8.97
N GLU A 148 -4.66 -7.88 -9.64
CA GLU A 148 -4.21 -8.83 -10.66
C GLU A 148 -4.07 -10.23 -10.08
N LEU A 149 -3.36 -10.39 -8.94
CA LEU A 149 -3.21 -11.66 -8.25
C LEU A 149 -4.57 -12.22 -7.80
N ASN A 150 -5.40 -11.40 -7.14
CA ASN A 150 -6.72 -11.82 -6.66
C ASN A 150 -7.64 -12.28 -7.79
N THR A 151 -7.54 -11.68 -8.96
CA THR A 151 -8.27 -12.08 -10.15
C THR A 151 -7.71 -13.40 -10.69
N LYS A 152 -6.40 -13.48 -10.85
CA LYS A 152 -5.73 -14.66 -11.45
C LYS A 152 -5.98 -15.93 -10.65
N ILE A 153 -5.91 -15.88 -9.32
CA ILE A 153 -6.16 -17.07 -8.46
C ILE A 153 -7.62 -17.55 -8.48
N LYS A 154 -8.55 -16.74 -9.00
CA LYS A 154 -9.97 -17.06 -9.11
C LYS A 154 -10.39 -17.50 -10.53
N THR A 155 -9.58 -17.18 -11.56
CA THR A 155 -9.92 -17.47 -12.96
C THR A 155 -9.38 -18.83 -13.39
N PHE A 156 -10.17 -19.56 -14.20
CA PHE A 156 -9.75 -20.80 -14.82
C PHE A 156 -8.73 -20.52 -15.95
N PRO A 157 -7.71 -21.37 -16.16
CA PRO A 157 -7.38 -22.59 -15.41
C PRO A 157 -6.50 -22.34 -14.16
N ALA A 158 -6.05 -21.12 -13.89
CA ALA A 158 -5.14 -20.79 -12.81
C ALA A 158 -5.73 -21.11 -11.41
N SER A 159 -7.06 -21.01 -11.23
CA SER A 159 -7.72 -21.37 -9.98
C SER A 159 -7.54 -22.85 -9.62
N LEU A 160 -7.62 -23.74 -10.60
CA LEU A 160 -7.39 -25.16 -10.41
C LEU A 160 -5.92 -25.43 -10.02
N ILE A 161 -4.98 -24.82 -10.73
CA ILE A 161 -3.54 -24.95 -10.47
C ILE A 161 -3.19 -24.38 -9.10
N ASN A 162 -3.77 -23.25 -8.72
CA ASN A 162 -3.58 -22.65 -7.41
C ASN A 162 -4.06 -23.57 -6.28
N SER A 163 -5.21 -24.24 -6.45
CA SER A 163 -5.74 -25.15 -5.43
C SER A 163 -4.89 -26.42 -5.27
N MET A 164 -4.26 -26.90 -6.36
CA MET A 164 -3.46 -28.11 -6.37
C MET A 164 -2.01 -27.90 -5.91
N PHE A 165 -1.38 -26.79 -6.30
CA PHE A 165 0.07 -26.61 -6.17
C PHE A 165 0.47 -25.29 -5.51
N GLY A 166 -0.35 -24.23 -5.60
CA GLY A 166 0.09 -22.88 -5.30
C GLY A 166 -0.24 -22.41 -3.89
N HIS A 167 -1.45 -22.64 -3.44
CA HIS A 167 -1.98 -22.12 -2.16
C HIS A 167 -1.82 -20.60 -1.99
N PHE A 168 -1.71 -19.83 -3.09
CA PHE A 168 -1.66 -18.37 -3.06
C PHE A 168 -3.00 -17.84 -2.55
N LYS A 169 -2.91 -16.94 -1.54
CA LYS A 169 -4.08 -16.38 -0.88
C LYS A 169 -4.44 -15.02 -1.47
N LYS A 170 -5.72 -14.68 -1.36
CA LYS A 170 -6.22 -13.34 -1.64
C LYS A 170 -5.44 -12.32 -0.80
N ARG A 171 -5.00 -11.22 -1.43
CA ARG A 171 -4.38 -10.08 -0.77
C ARG A 171 -5.42 -9.02 -0.45
N ASP A 172 -5.32 -8.44 0.74
CA ASP A 172 -6.12 -7.29 1.11
C ASP A 172 -5.66 -6.06 0.33
N TYR A 173 -6.59 -5.14 0.06
CA TYR A 173 -6.25 -3.87 -0.55
C TYR A 173 -5.83 -2.87 0.53
N PHE A 174 -4.92 -1.98 0.15
CA PHE A 174 -4.65 -0.79 0.94
C PHE A 174 -5.77 0.22 0.64
N GLU A 175 -6.84 0.15 1.42
CA GLU A 175 -8.05 0.92 1.14
C GLU A 175 -8.01 2.31 1.78
N VAL A 176 -8.51 3.29 1.04
CA VAL A 176 -8.95 4.56 1.60
C VAL A 176 -10.15 4.27 2.49
N ALA A 177 -10.21 4.87 3.68
CA ALA A 177 -11.30 4.65 4.62
C ALA A 177 -12.66 4.89 3.93
N GLU A 178 -13.65 4.05 4.27
CA GLU A 178 -14.99 4.08 3.68
C GLU A 178 -15.66 5.48 3.76
N SER A 179 -15.29 6.26 4.79
CA SER A 179 -15.70 7.67 4.95
C SER A 179 -15.16 8.62 3.88
N GLU A 180 -14.01 8.30 3.24
CA GLU A 180 -13.44 9.10 2.15
C GLU A 180 -14.03 8.67 0.81
N ARG A 181 -14.35 7.38 0.63
CA ARG A 181 -15.12 6.91 -0.53
C ARG A 181 -16.46 7.64 -0.64
N ALA A 182 -17.19 7.78 0.46
CA ALA A 182 -18.45 8.50 0.49
C ALA A 182 -18.31 10.01 0.19
N LYS A 183 -17.14 10.61 0.44
CA LYS A 183 -16.86 12.01 0.07
C LYS A 183 -16.45 12.15 -1.40
N ILE A 184 -15.72 11.16 -1.95
CA ILE A 184 -15.31 11.14 -3.36
C ILE A 184 -16.51 10.83 -4.28
N GLU A 185 -17.46 10.00 -3.81
CA GLU A 185 -18.70 9.69 -4.55
C GLU A 185 -19.72 10.84 -4.55
N LYS A 186 -19.64 11.77 -3.59
CA LYS A 186 -20.42 13.02 -3.63
C LYS A 186 -19.66 14.03 -4.48
N ALA A 187 -20.12 14.24 -5.71
CA ALA A 187 -19.62 15.34 -6.54
C ALA A 187 -19.68 16.65 -5.74
N PRO A 188 -18.65 17.51 -5.79
CA PRO A 188 -18.68 18.79 -5.11
C PRO A 188 -19.89 19.60 -5.62
N GLU A 189 -20.76 20.03 -4.69
CA GLU A 189 -21.82 21.00 -5.01
C GLU A 189 -21.14 22.31 -5.43
N VAL A 190 -21.17 22.59 -6.72
CA VAL A 190 -20.77 23.90 -7.23
C VAL A 190 -21.93 24.85 -6.97
N LYS A 191 -21.82 25.65 -5.90
CA LYS A 191 -22.71 26.82 -5.71
C LYS A 191 -22.13 27.98 -6.48
N PHE A 192 -22.87 28.44 -7.48
CA PHE A 192 -22.65 29.71 -8.18
C PHE A 192 -23.21 30.84 -7.35
#